data_0d99b4b6230e5e36f7a2c8f4908c935e
#
_entry.id   0d99b4b6230e5e36f7a2c8f4908c935e
#
_cell.length_a   1.000
_cell.length_b   1.000
_cell.length_c   1.000
_cell.angle_alpha   90.00
_cell.angle_beta   90.00
_cell.angle_gamma   90.00
#
_symmetry.space_group_name_H-M   'P 1'
#
loop_
_entity.id
_entity.type
_entity.pdbx_description
1 polymer ?
#
loop_
_entity_poly.entity_id
_entity_poly.type
_entity_poly.pdbx_seq_one_letter_code
_entity_poly.pdbx_strand_id
1 'polypeptide(L)'
;MDENKNSTPENTPEENNINPAQPEANTAGPGEGKNKRSLRNTILTCISIALVLFAAIIVLRQYVYLPGQYEAPPPPAVTETPVATPEPTPYVKKIPVMMYFTGREISFPVETVGIVPYTDSKGREVKAEDGSTVYTMGTVDSEKVAAWLDASASPGEYGNAIFNGHVSWKKVAGVFSVLPKMEEGEEIIVEYDDGSTMTFTVTNVDIYGIDDVPETVMAYDTGDSRMTLITCYGESWNSGLGTRNQRCVVVAKPVDSSKIITPPAVTPNPDEDCDT
;
A
#
# COMPACT_ATOMS: atom_id res chain seq x y z
N MET A 1 -60.09 7.26 -3.40
CA MET A 1 -60.16 7.28 -4.88
C MET A 1 -58.81 6.78 -5.32
N ASP A 2 -58.81 5.55 -5.43
CA ASP A 2 -58.73 4.55 -6.52
C ASP A 2 -57.27 4.34 -6.91
N GLU A 3 -56.65 3.22 -6.48
CA GLU A 3 -56.68 1.84 -7.02
C GLU A 3 -56.09 1.72 -8.42
N ASN A 4 -55.02 0.95 -8.61
CA ASN A 4 -55.04 -0.38 -9.22
C ASN A 4 -53.58 -0.84 -9.46
N LYS A 5 -53.07 -1.89 -8.85
CA LYS A 5 -53.15 -3.35 -9.14
C LYS A 5 -52.76 -3.74 -10.56
N ASN A 6 -51.75 -4.54 -10.73
CA ASN A 6 -51.81 -5.97 -11.12
C ASN A 6 -50.50 -6.39 -11.76
N SER A 7 -49.80 -7.33 -11.35
CA SER A 7 -49.88 -8.81 -11.30
C SER A 7 -49.02 -9.51 -12.33
N THR A 8 -48.19 -10.42 -11.81
CA THR A 8 -47.54 -11.58 -12.41
C THR A 8 -48.53 -12.53 -13.12
N PRO A 9 -48.15 -13.44 -14.04
CA PRO A 9 -47.80 -14.82 -13.69
C PRO A 9 -46.67 -15.41 -14.57
N GLU A 10 -45.80 -16.23 -14.05
CA GLU A 10 -45.77 -17.69 -13.91
C GLU A 10 -46.43 -18.51 -15.03
N ASN A 11 -45.62 -19.35 -15.71
CA ASN A 11 -46.01 -20.70 -16.10
C ASN A 11 -44.83 -21.54 -16.66
N THR A 12 -44.52 -22.60 -15.95
CA THR A 12 -44.11 -23.93 -16.45
C THR A 12 -45.43 -24.70 -16.63
N PRO A 13 -45.58 -25.79 -17.42
CA PRO A 13 -44.89 -27.08 -17.30
C PRO A 13 -44.86 -28.03 -18.53
N GLU A 14 -44.38 -29.26 -18.27
CA GLU A 14 -44.67 -30.60 -18.82
C GLU A 14 -44.01 -31.02 -20.14
N GLU A 15 -43.10 -32.00 -20.10
CA GLU A 15 -43.27 -33.46 -19.98
C GLU A 15 -44.08 -34.17 -21.11
N ASN A 16 -43.41 -35.11 -21.85
CA ASN A 16 -43.89 -36.40 -22.35
C ASN A 16 -42.83 -37.03 -23.24
N ASN A 17 -42.09 -38.05 -22.83
CA ASN A 17 -42.39 -39.47 -22.76
C ASN A 17 -43.08 -40.03 -23.99
N ILE A 18 -42.41 -40.95 -24.66
CA ILE A 18 -42.93 -42.25 -25.21
C ILE A 18 -41.79 -42.99 -25.94
N ASN A 19 -41.40 -44.15 -25.40
CA ASN A 19 -40.86 -45.33 -26.05
C ASN A 19 -42.09 -46.12 -26.52
N PRO A 20 -42.11 -47.03 -27.48
CA PRO A 20 -41.40 -48.31 -27.45
C PRO A 20 -41.09 -48.99 -28.80
N ALA A 21 -40.54 -50.16 -28.66
CA ALA A 21 -40.67 -51.40 -29.46
C ALA A 21 -39.54 -51.88 -30.35
N GLN A 22 -38.93 -52.94 -29.86
CA GLN A 22 -38.40 -54.07 -30.64
C GLN A 22 -39.54 -54.78 -31.38
N PRO A 23 -39.29 -55.67 -32.40
CA PRO A 23 -38.83 -57.02 -32.12
C PRO A 23 -37.93 -57.70 -33.20
N GLU A 24 -37.22 -58.71 -32.76
CA GLU A 24 -37.01 -60.11 -33.28
C GLU A 24 -36.84 -60.36 -34.80
N ALA A 25 -36.10 -61.31 -35.31
CA ALA A 25 -35.51 -62.55 -34.87
C ALA A 25 -34.72 -63.17 -36.01
N ASN A 26 -33.85 -64.11 -35.63
CA ASN A 26 -33.49 -65.39 -36.34
C ASN A 26 -32.80 -65.36 -37.70
N THR A 27 -31.67 -66.02 -37.85
CA THR A 27 -31.52 -67.48 -37.93
C THR A 27 -30.06 -67.94 -38.11
N ALA A 28 -29.74 -68.91 -37.33
CA ALA A 28 -28.93 -70.17 -37.53
C ALA A 28 -27.80 -70.21 -38.55
N GLY A 29 -26.65 -70.51 -38.14
CA GLY A 29 -25.54 -71.38 -38.20
C GLY A 29 -25.21 -72.17 -39.54
N PRO A 30 -24.23 -73.05 -39.62
CA PRO A 30 -23.14 -73.43 -38.74
C PRO A 30 -21.81 -73.53 -39.53
N GLY A 31 -20.71 -73.72 -38.87
CA GLY A 31 -19.52 -74.21 -39.57
C GLY A 31 -18.17 -73.94 -38.97
N GLU A 32 -17.76 -74.87 -38.19
CA GLU A 32 -16.45 -75.51 -38.15
C GLU A 32 -15.23 -74.71 -37.74
N GLY A 33 -14.77 -75.17 -36.67
CA GLY A 33 -13.46 -75.02 -36.09
C GLY A 33 -12.30 -75.29 -37.03
N LYS A 34 -11.32 -74.48 -36.83
CA LYS A 34 -9.88 -74.70 -37.03
C LYS A 34 -9.20 -73.39 -37.06
N ASN A 35 -8.80 -72.84 -35.95
CA ASN A 35 -7.55 -72.11 -35.90
C ASN A 35 -7.18 -71.53 -34.51
N LYS A 36 -7.56 -72.15 -33.42
CA LYS A 36 -7.12 -71.74 -32.11
C LYS A 36 -5.61 -71.95 -31.88
N ARG A 37 -4.95 -72.83 -32.61
CA ARG A 37 -3.51 -73.05 -32.51
C ARG A 37 -2.67 -72.01 -33.31
N SER A 38 -3.15 -71.65 -34.51
CA SER A 38 -2.46 -70.60 -35.32
C SER A 38 -2.52 -69.22 -34.68
N LEU A 39 -3.70 -68.84 -34.17
CA LEU A 39 -3.84 -67.50 -33.51
C LEU A 39 -3.00 -67.40 -32.25
N ARG A 40 -2.91 -68.47 -31.45
CA ARG A 40 -2.08 -68.51 -30.23
C ARG A 40 -0.58 -68.39 -30.53
N ASN A 41 -0.12 -69.01 -31.58
CA ASN A 41 1.27 -68.95 -32.03
C ASN A 41 1.58 -67.56 -32.60
N THR A 42 0.67 -66.95 -33.37
CA THR A 42 0.83 -65.60 -33.88
C THR A 42 0.86 -64.60 -32.76
N ILE A 43 -0.01 -64.72 -31.73
CA ILE A 43 0.00 -63.84 -30.57
C ILE A 43 1.31 -63.95 -29.77
N LEU A 44 1.76 -65.17 -29.54
CA LEU A 44 3.03 -65.41 -28.84
C LEU A 44 4.23 -64.84 -29.59
N THR A 45 4.22 -64.96 -30.95
CA THR A 45 5.27 -64.36 -31.79
C THR A 45 5.23 -62.82 -31.74
N CYS A 46 4.06 -62.22 -31.77
CA CYS A 46 3.92 -60.76 -31.64
C CYS A 46 4.40 -60.28 -30.28
N ILE A 47 4.07 -61.02 -29.20
CA ILE A 47 4.52 -60.65 -27.85
C ILE A 47 6.04 -60.73 -27.73
N SER A 48 6.67 -61.81 -28.30
CA SER A 48 8.11 -61.95 -28.25
C SER A 48 8.81 -60.87 -29.06
N ILE A 49 8.29 -60.47 -30.22
CA ILE A 49 8.85 -59.36 -31.02
C ILE A 49 8.72 -58.04 -30.27
N ALA A 50 7.57 -57.80 -29.64
CA ALA A 50 7.36 -56.60 -28.83
C ALA A 50 8.32 -56.53 -27.63
N LEU A 51 8.59 -57.66 -26.96
CA LEU A 51 9.54 -57.71 -25.86
C LEU A 51 11.01 -57.47 -26.33
N VAL A 52 11.37 -58.04 -27.50
CA VAL A 52 12.72 -57.78 -28.07
C VAL A 52 12.88 -56.32 -28.50
N LEU A 53 11.85 -55.72 -29.10
CA LEU A 53 11.88 -54.30 -29.47
C LEU A 53 11.92 -53.40 -28.21
N PHE A 54 11.18 -53.77 -27.17
CA PHE A 54 11.22 -53.04 -25.89
C PHE A 54 12.60 -53.11 -25.21
N ALA A 55 13.21 -54.33 -25.21
CA ALA A 55 14.57 -54.50 -24.70
C ALA A 55 15.60 -53.72 -25.54
N ALA A 56 15.45 -53.70 -26.87
CA ALA A 56 16.32 -52.93 -27.77
C ALA A 56 16.17 -51.43 -27.51
N ILE A 57 14.95 -50.93 -27.24
CA ILE A 57 14.68 -49.54 -26.91
C ILE A 57 15.35 -49.16 -25.57
N ILE A 58 15.28 -50.05 -24.57
CA ILE A 58 15.93 -49.85 -23.27
C ILE A 58 17.46 -49.77 -23.46
N VAL A 59 18.04 -50.70 -24.21
CA VAL A 59 19.50 -50.71 -24.48
C VAL A 59 19.90 -49.48 -25.30
N LEU A 60 19.10 -49.12 -26.31
CA LEU A 60 19.35 -47.90 -27.08
C LEU A 60 19.27 -46.64 -26.21
N ARG A 61 18.28 -46.57 -25.30
CA ARG A 61 18.16 -45.48 -24.34
C ARG A 61 19.37 -45.42 -23.41
N GLN A 62 19.89 -46.58 -22.99
CA GLN A 62 21.07 -46.64 -22.11
C GLN A 62 22.39 -46.28 -22.83
N TYR A 63 22.49 -46.58 -24.12
CA TYR A 63 23.68 -46.26 -24.92
C TYR A 63 23.65 -44.92 -25.64
N VAL A 64 22.45 -44.40 -25.97
CA VAL A 64 22.31 -43.15 -26.73
C VAL A 64 21.95 -41.97 -25.84
N TYR A 65 21.37 -42.22 -24.64
CA TYR A 65 20.95 -41.17 -23.69
C TYR A 65 21.76 -41.09 -22.41
N LEU A 66 22.89 -41.80 -22.31
CA LEU A 66 23.95 -41.41 -21.40
C LEU A 66 25.01 -40.67 -22.23
N PRO A 67 24.92 -39.34 -22.38
CA PRO A 67 26.12 -38.59 -22.70
C PRO A 67 27.08 -38.87 -21.56
N GLY A 68 28.26 -39.36 -21.87
CA GLY A 68 29.30 -39.53 -20.88
C GLY A 68 29.32 -38.28 -20.00
N GLN A 69 29.30 -38.49 -18.70
CA GLN A 69 29.52 -37.41 -17.76
C GLN A 69 30.87 -36.79 -18.06
N TYR A 70 30.89 -35.83 -18.96
CA TYR A 70 31.99 -34.92 -19.08
C TYR A 70 31.84 -34.04 -17.83
N GLU A 71 32.48 -34.48 -16.75
CA GLU A 71 32.68 -33.65 -15.58
C GLU A 71 33.65 -32.55 -16.07
N ALA A 72 33.05 -31.42 -16.46
CA ALA A 72 33.83 -30.25 -16.80
C ALA A 72 34.71 -29.95 -15.59
N PRO A 73 36.02 -29.72 -15.78
CA PRO A 73 36.86 -29.30 -14.66
C PRO A 73 36.18 -28.13 -13.96
N PRO A 74 36.12 -28.12 -12.61
CA PRO A 74 35.50 -27.05 -11.87
C PRO A 74 36.03 -25.72 -12.42
N PRO A 75 35.17 -24.76 -12.70
CA PRO A 75 35.63 -23.44 -13.13
C PRO A 75 36.65 -22.95 -12.11
N PRO A 76 37.74 -22.29 -12.55
CA PRO A 76 38.71 -21.74 -11.62
C PRO A 76 37.98 -20.99 -10.55
N ALA A 77 38.28 -21.28 -9.28
CA ALA A 77 37.68 -20.58 -8.15
C ALA A 77 37.82 -19.08 -8.44
N VAL A 78 36.69 -18.45 -8.79
CA VAL A 78 36.63 -16.98 -8.85
C VAL A 78 36.87 -16.58 -7.41
N THR A 79 38.07 -16.13 -7.12
CA THR A 79 38.34 -15.41 -5.89
C THR A 79 37.46 -14.18 -6.01
N GLU A 80 36.27 -14.25 -5.44
CA GLU A 80 35.41 -13.07 -5.31
C GLU A 80 36.24 -12.07 -4.51
N THR A 81 36.81 -11.11 -5.24
CA THR A 81 37.31 -9.90 -4.58
C THR A 81 36.14 -9.40 -3.76
N PRO A 82 36.24 -9.27 -2.43
CA PRO A 82 35.14 -8.78 -1.63
C PRO A 82 34.71 -7.47 -2.26
N VAL A 83 33.53 -7.47 -2.86
CA VAL A 83 32.86 -6.23 -3.29
C VAL A 83 32.79 -5.42 -2.02
N ALA A 84 33.53 -4.32 -1.95
CA ALA A 84 33.48 -3.42 -0.83
C ALA A 84 31.99 -3.11 -0.65
N THR A 85 31.40 -3.58 0.45
CA THR A 85 30.06 -3.18 0.85
C THR A 85 30.10 -1.66 0.86
N PRO A 86 29.28 -0.97 0.05
CA PRO A 86 29.27 0.48 0.05
C PRO A 86 29.06 0.92 1.50
N GLU A 87 29.98 1.74 1.97
CA GLU A 87 29.88 2.32 3.31
C GLU A 87 28.52 3.01 3.38
N PRO A 88 27.68 2.74 4.39
CA PRO A 88 26.34 3.33 4.45
C PRO A 88 26.48 4.85 4.38
N THR A 89 25.92 5.46 3.35
CA THR A 89 25.84 6.91 3.24
C THR A 89 25.12 7.41 4.50
N PRO A 90 25.71 8.36 5.25
CA PRO A 90 25.07 8.87 6.45
C PRO A 90 23.68 9.39 6.11
N TYR A 91 22.68 8.97 6.89
CA TYR A 91 21.32 9.45 6.74
C TYR A 91 21.29 10.95 6.99
N VAL A 92 20.73 11.70 6.03
CA VAL A 92 20.48 13.14 6.16
C VAL A 92 18.99 13.36 6.01
N LYS A 93 18.36 13.90 7.06
CA LYS A 93 16.94 14.23 7.06
C LYS A 93 16.69 15.32 6.03
N LYS A 94 15.78 15.09 5.08
CA LYS A 94 15.38 16.09 4.08
C LYS A 94 14.42 17.09 4.68
N ILE A 95 14.62 18.36 4.40
CA ILE A 95 13.79 19.45 4.92
C ILE A 95 12.85 19.93 3.83
N PRO A 96 11.52 19.86 4.02
CA PRO A 96 10.58 20.39 3.03
C PRO A 96 10.68 21.92 2.99
N VAL A 97 10.81 22.50 1.80
CA VAL A 97 10.95 23.95 1.60
C VAL A 97 9.81 24.56 0.79
N MET A 98 9.17 23.78 -0.10
CA MET A 98 8.02 24.25 -0.88
C MET A 98 6.96 23.15 -0.97
N MET A 99 5.70 23.55 -1.04
CA MET A 99 4.56 22.67 -1.26
C MET A 99 3.71 23.18 -2.41
N TYR A 100 3.24 22.25 -3.27
CA TYR A 100 2.43 22.55 -4.46
C TYR A 100 1.14 21.72 -4.41
N PHE A 101 -0.01 22.36 -4.49
CA PHE A 101 -1.31 21.73 -4.69
C PHE A 101 -1.62 21.79 -6.20
N THR A 102 -1.21 20.76 -6.93
CA THR A 102 -1.15 20.78 -8.41
C THR A 102 -2.51 21.01 -9.06
N GLY A 103 -3.56 20.36 -8.55
CA GLY A 103 -4.94 20.53 -9.05
C GLY A 103 -5.55 21.91 -8.77
N ARG A 104 -4.87 22.77 -7.99
CA ARG A 104 -5.37 24.09 -7.57
C ARG A 104 -4.45 25.23 -7.98
N GLU A 105 -3.34 24.93 -8.67
CA GLU A 105 -2.33 25.90 -9.09
C GLU A 105 -1.84 26.81 -7.94
N ILE A 106 -1.73 26.24 -6.72
CA ILE A 106 -1.30 26.93 -5.51
C ILE A 106 0.05 26.36 -5.08
N SER A 107 0.99 27.25 -4.77
CA SER A 107 2.27 26.89 -4.17
C SER A 107 2.64 27.87 -3.08
N PHE A 108 3.34 27.40 -2.07
CA PHE A 108 3.78 28.21 -0.93
C PHE A 108 5.00 27.59 -0.26
N PRO A 109 5.84 28.44 0.37
CA PRO A 109 6.97 27.97 1.15
C PRO A 109 6.53 27.21 2.41
N VAL A 110 7.42 26.35 2.87
CA VAL A 110 7.31 25.61 4.12
C VAL A 110 8.42 26.09 5.06
N GLU A 111 8.07 26.42 6.27
CA GLU A 111 9.01 26.73 7.35
C GLU A 111 9.04 25.61 8.38
N THR A 112 10.22 25.34 8.91
CA THR A 112 10.41 24.38 9.98
C THR A 112 10.03 24.99 11.32
N VAL A 113 9.21 24.30 12.11
CA VAL A 113 8.84 24.71 13.47
C VAL A 113 9.08 23.59 14.46
N GLY A 114 9.38 23.97 15.69
CA GLY A 114 9.51 23.04 16.81
C GLY A 114 8.23 22.91 17.63
N ILE A 115 8.36 22.19 18.76
CA ILE A 115 7.34 22.10 19.80
C ILE A 115 7.52 23.29 20.74
N VAL A 116 6.43 24.00 21.06
CA VAL A 116 6.41 25.19 21.90
C VAL A 116 5.38 25.07 23.02
N PRO A 117 5.54 25.79 24.14
CA PRO A 117 4.48 25.87 25.16
C PRO A 117 3.17 26.39 24.54
N TYR A 118 2.07 25.72 24.85
CA TYR A 118 0.76 26.19 24.40
C TYR A 118 0.34 27.41 25.23
N THR A 119 -0.09 28.45 24.53
CA THR A 119 -0.55 29.68 25.16
C THR A 119 -2.03 29.96 24.85
N ASP A 120 -2.76 30.47 25.84
CA ASP A 120 -4.15 30.91 25.68
C ASP A 120 -4.24 32.22 24.85
N SER A 121 -5.47 32.68 24.62
CA SER A 121 -5.75 33.92 23.87
C SER A 121 -5.14 35.19 24.51
N LYS A 122 -4.67 35.11 25.75
CA LYS A 122 -3.99 36.21 26.49
C LYS A 122 -2.48 36.04 26.55
N GLY A 123 -1.94 35.04 25.85
CA GLY A 123 -0.50 34.74 25.83
C GLY A 123 0.01 34.07 27.12
N ARG A 124 -0.83 33.48 27.93
CA ARG A 124 -0.45 32.74 29.15
C ARG A 124 -0.26 31.27 28.83
N GLU A 125 0.81 30.70 29.37
CA GLU A 125 1.02 29.25 29.25
C GLU A 125 -0.14 28.47 29.86
N VAL A 126 -0.64 27.50 29.12
CA VAL A 126 -1.66 26.56 29.60
C VAL A 126 -0.97 25.41 30.35
N LYS A 127 -1.48 25.09 31.51
CA LYS A 127 -1.00 23.98 32.35
C LYS A 127 -2.03 22.86 32.37
N ALA A 128 -1.55 21.62 32.39
CA ALA A 128 -2.37 20.45 32.66
C ALA A 128 -2.83 20.41 34.13
N GLU A 129 -3.73 19.49 34.48
CA GLU A 129 -4.25 19.36 35.85
C GLU A 129 -3.16 19.04 36.88
N ASP A 130 -2.10 18.35 36.46
CA ASP A 130 -0.93 18.03 37.30
C ASP A 130 0.08 19.19 37.44
N GLY A 131 -0.18 20.34 36.78
CA GLY A 131 0.67 21.52 36.80
C GLY A 131 1.77 21.51 35.73
N SER A 132 1.92 20.44 34.94
CA SER A 132 2.88 20.38 33.85
C SER A 132 2.53 21.36 32.72
N THR A 133 3.55 21.78 31.95
CA THR A 133 3.33 22.63 30.77
C THR A 133 2.73 21.82 29.63
N VAL A 134 1.61 22.30 29.06
CA VAL A 134 1.06 21.73 27.83
C VAL A 134 1.86 22.29 26.66
N TYR A 135 2.26 21.42 25.75
CA TYR A 135 3.01 21.77 24.56
C TYR A 135 2.17 21.57 23.31
N THR A 136 2.49 22.32 22.28
CA THR A 136 1.85 22.23 20.96
C THR A 136 2.89 22.41 19.86
N MET A 137 2.53 22.04 18.64
CA MET A 137 3.31 22.39 17.46
C MET A 137 3.32 23.91 17.30
N GLY A 138 4.51 24.48 17.03
CA GLY A 138 4.66 25.86 16.63
C GLY A 138 3.87 26.18 15.35
N THR A 139 3.65 27.47 15.10
CA THR A 139 2.96 27.95 13.89
C THR A 139 3.74 29.11 13.29
N VAL A 140 3.38 29.47 12.05
CA VAL A 140 3.99 30.59 11.32
C VAL A 140 3.17 31.87 11.47
N ASP A 141 3.81 33.03 11.40
CA ASP A 141 3.17 34.35 11.52
C ASP A 141 2.79 34.93 10.14
N SER A 142 2.37 34.07 9.21
CA SER A 142 2.04 34.45 7.84
C SER A 142 0.91 33.61 7.25
N GLU A 143 0.06 34.25 6.47
CA GLU A 143 -0.96 33.56 5.66
C GLU A 143 -0.38 32.80 4.46
N LYS A 144 0.88 33.10 4.10
CA LYS A 144 1.52 32.61 2.85
C LYS A 144 2.43 31.42 3.04
N VAL A 145 2.58 30.94 4.25
CA VAL A 145 3.55 29.90 4.62
C VAL A 145 2.85 28.79 5.37
N ALA A 146 3.26 27.55 5.16
CA ALA A 146 2.92 26.42 6.01
C ALA A 146 4.08 26.07 6.95
N ALA A 147 3.77 25.53 8.11
CA ALA A 147 4.74 25.03 9.07
C ALA A 147 4.87 23.51 8.98
N TRP A 148 6.09 23.00 9.02
CA TRP A 148 6.40 21.59 9.20
C TRP A 148 7.03 21.36 10.57
N LEU A 149 6.53 20.37 11.32
CA LEU A 149 7.05 20.00 12.63
C LEU A 149 8.34 19.18 12.48
N ASP A 150 9.46 19.73 12.91
CA ASP A 150 10.79 19.10 12.80
C ASP A 150 10.92 17.77 13.59
N ALA A 151 10.19 17.67 14.70
CA ALA A 151 10.12 16.44 15.50
C ALA A 151 9.33 15.32 14.81
N SER A 152 8.57 15.63 13.74
CA SER A 152 7.84 14.63 12.96
C SER A 152 8.72 14.04 11.84
N ALA A 153 8.23 13.01 11.14
CA ALA A 153 8.93 12.48 9.98
C ALA A 153 9.13 13.55 8.90
N SER A 154 10.20 13.45 8.10
CA SER A 154 10.25 14.17 6.84
C SER A 154 9.22 13.59 5.87
N PRO A 155 8.58 14.40 5.00
CA PRO A 155 7.69 13.84 3.99
C PRO A 155 8.37 12.73 3.19
N GLY A 156 7.70 11.57 3.06
CA GLY A 156 8.28 10.40 2.39
C GLY A 156 9.13 9.49 3.26
N GLU A 157 9.40 9.86 4.50
CA GLU A 157 9.94 8.94 5.49
C GLU A 157 8.83 8.08 6.11
N TYR A 158 9.21 6.93 6.66
CA TYR A 158 8.31 6.14 7.46
C TYR A 158 7.89 6.92 8.71
N GLY A 159 6.58 6.97 8.95
CA GLY A 159 5.98 7.81 9.99
C GLY A 159 5.11 8.91 9.41
N ASN A 160 4.77 9.88 10.25
CA ASN A 160 3.86 10.97 9.94
C ASN A 160 4.60 12.30 9.81
N ALA A 161 4.60 12.90 8.63
CA ALA A 161 5.07 14.25 8.41
C ALA A 161 3.93 15.24 8.72
N ILE A 162 4.06 16.03 9.77
CA ILE A 162 2.97 16.86 10.30
C ILE A 162 3.17 18.31 9.89
N PHE A 163 2.13 18.86 9.26
CA PHE A 163 2.09 20.26 8.82
C PHE A 163 0.91 21.00 9.41
N ASN A 164 1.11 22.26 9.76
CA ASN A 164 0.02 23.18 10.00
C ASN A 164 0.11 24.43 9.11
N GLY A 165 -0.99 25.12 8.97
CA GLY A 165 -1.07 26.37 8.25
C GLY A 165 -2.36 27.10 8.55
N HIS A 166 -2.36 28.40 8.37
CA HIS A 166 -3.54 29.20 8.65
C HIS A 166 -4.66 28.98 7.62
N VAL A 167 -5.91 28.82 8.11
CA VAL A 167 -7.09 28.96 7.26
C VAL A 167 -7.32 30.44 6.92
N SER A 168 -7.00 31.33 7.86
CA SER A 168 -6.99 32.78 7.67
C SER A 168 -6.06 33.43 8.70
N TRP A 169 -5.34 34.47 8.28
CA TRP A 169 -4.47 35.28 9.12
C TRP A 169 -4.79 36.76 8.90
N LYS A 170 -5.05 37.50 9.96
CA LYS A 170 -5.41 38.93 9.88
C LYS A 170 -6.47 39.29 8.84
N LYS A 171 -7.50 38.40 8.71
CA LYS A 171 -8.61 38.50 7.76
C LYS A 171 -8.25 38.20 6.29
N VAL A 172 -7.05 37.74 6.00
CA VAL A 172 -6.61 37.24 4.69
C VAL A 172 -6.70 35.72 4.70
N ALA A 173 -7.14 35.12 3.59
CA ALA A 173 -7.14 33.67 3.43
C ALA A 173 -5.72 33.12 3.49
N GLY A 174 -5.50 32.13 4.34
CA GLY A 174 -4.21 31.47 4.47
C GLY A 174 -4.03 30.33 3.45
N VAL A 175 -2.80 29.83 3.33
CA VAL A 175 -2.45 28.76 2.37
C VAL A 175 -3.27 27.50 2.58
N PHE A 176 -3.70 27.20 3.81
CA PHE A 176 -4.53 26.04 4.12
C PHE A 176 -6.04 26.34 4.11
N SER A 177 -6.47 27.51 3.63
CA SER A 177 -7.89 27.82 3.43
C SER A 177 -8.56 26.90 2.39
N VAL A 178 -7.80 26.24 1.57
CA VAL A 178 -8.28 25.29 0.55
C VAL A 178 -8.46 23.88 1.04
N LEU A 179 -7.84 23.47 2.17
CA LEU A 179 -7.89 22.09 2.66
C LEU A 179 -9.30 21.53 2.80
N PRO A 180 -10.30 22.28 3.32
CA PRO A 180 -11.67 21.77 3.45
C PRO A 180 -12.38 21.48 2.11
N LYS A 181 -11.78 21.87 1.01
CA LYS A 181 -12.30 21.67 -0.35
C LYS A 181 -11.45 20.69 -1.16
N MET A 182 -10.43 20.11 -0.56
CA MET A 182 -9.63 19.06 -1.20
C MET A 182 -10.45 17.78 -1.31
N GLU A 183 -10.14 16.99 -2.32
CA GLU A 183 -10.79 15.72 -2.60
C GLU A 183 -9.76 14.60 -2.59
N GLU A 184 -10.20 13.40 -2.23
CA GLU A 184 -9.36 12.21 -2.36
C GLU A 184 -8.89 12.04 -3.81
N GLY A 185 -7.62 11.69 -3.99
CA GLY A 185 -6.99 11.58 -5.29
C GLY A 185 -6.29 12.85 -5.78
N GLU A 186 -6.47 14.01 -5.14
CA GLU A 186 -5.69 15.21 -5.48
C GLU A 186 -4.20 15.01 -5.13
N GLU A 187 -3.33 15.59 -5.93
CA GLU A 187 -1.89 15.45 -5.77
C GLU A 187 -1.27 16.67 -5.07
N ILE A 188 -0.35 16.37 -4.16
CA ILE A 188 0.49 17.33 -3.46
C ILE A 188 1.95 17.01 -3.79
N ILE A 189 2.71 17.99 -4.26
CA ILE A 189 4.15 17.85 -4.44
C ILE A 189 4.86 18.60 -3.33
N VAL A 190 5.85 17.97 -2.72
CA VAL A 190 6.76 18.55 -1.75
C VAL A 190 8.14 18.64 -2.37
N GLU A 191 8.76 19.81 -2.32
CA GLU A 191 10.16 20.05 -2.69
C GLU A 191 10.99 20.19 -1.43
N TYR A 192 12.17 19.60 -1.45
CA TYR A 192 13.11 19.57 -0.34
C TYR A 192 14.28 20.52 -0.54
N ASP A 193 15.05 20.75 0.52
CA ASP A 193 16.24 21.59 0.56
C ASP A 193 17.37 21.15 -0.39
N ASP A 194 17.37 19.86 -0.78
CA ASP A 194 18.29 19.32 -1.78
C ASP A 194 17.80 19.47 -3.24
N GLY A 195 16.65 20.13 -3.44
CA GLY A 195 16.00 20.32 -4.74
C GLY A 195 15.26 19.10 -5.29
N SER A 196 15.26 17.99 -4.56
CA SER A 196 14.46 16.82 -4.94
C SER A 196 12.97 17.05 -4.62
N THR A 197 12.09 16.28 -5.26
CA THR A 197 10.64 16.35 -5.04
C THR A 197 10.03 15.00 -4.78
N MET A 198 8.91 14.99 -4.05
CA MET A 198 8.07 13.80 -3.88
C MET A 198 6.60 14.16 -4.05
N THR A 199 5.85 13.26 -4.71
CA THR A 199 4.42 13.41 -4.95
C THR A 199 3.64 12.54 -3.97
N PHE A 200 2.60 13.12 -3.40
CA PHE A 200 1.65 12.49 -2.49
C PHE A 200 0.25 12.58 -3.07
N THR A 201 -0.58 11.60 -2.77
CA THR A 201 -2.01 11.61 -3.12
C THR A 201 -2.82 11.74 -1.84
N VAL A 202 -3.79 12.65 -1.84
CA VAL A 202 -4.76 12.81 -0.76
C VAL A 202 -5.58 11.52 -0.61
N THR A 203 -5.61 10.98 0.59
CA THR A 203 -6.36 9.76 0.92
C THR A 203 -7.57 10.01 1.80
N ASN A 204 -7.56 11.08 2.59
CA ASN A 204 -8.66 11.45 3.49
C ASN A 204 -8.74 12.97 3.66
N VAL A 205 -9.96 13.46 3.81
CA VAL A 205 -10.26 14.84 4.21
C VAL A 205 -11.34 14.80 5.28
N ASP A 206 -10.96 15.09 6.51
CA ASP A 206 -11.83 14.95 7.67
C ASP A 206 -12.01 16.27 8.43
N ILE A 207 -13.18 16.45 9.04
CA ILE A 207 -13.49 17.59 9.89
C ILE A 207 -13.81 17.07 11.30
N TYR A 208 -13.07 17.54 12.28
CA TYR A 208 -13.23 17.18 13.69
C TYR A 208 -13.61 18.39 14.53
N GLY A 209 -14.34 18.20 15.64
CA GLY A 209 -14.36 19.14 16.75
C GLY A 209 -12.95 19.28 17.34
N ILE A 210 -12.65 20.43 17.92
CA ILE A 210 -11.31 20.69 18.49
C ILE A 210 -10.94 19.68 19.59
N ASP A 211 -11.94 19.22 20.34
CA ASP A 211 -11.78 18.25 21.43
C ASP A 211 -11.93 16.80 20.96
N ASP A 212 -12.30 16.59 19.67
CA ASP A 212 -12.58 15.27 19.08
C ASP A 212 -11.51 14.84 18.06
N VAL A 213 -10.42 15.61 17.92
CA VAL A 213 -9.33 15.25 17.01
C VAL A 213 -8.67 13.95 17.50
N PRO A 214 -8.70 12.87 16.72
CA PRO A 214 -8.08 11.62 17.15
C PRO A 214 -6.59 11.78 17.43
N GLU A 215 -6.08 11.16 18.47
CA GLU A 215 -4.64 11.17 18.82
C GLU A 215 -3.77 10.67 17.65
N THR A 216 -4.30 9.76 16.85
CA THR A 216 -3.61 9.21 15.66
C THR A 216 -3.30 10.26 14.59
N VAL A 217 -3.99 11.42 14.60
CA VAL A 217 -3.70 12.53 13.66
C VAL A 217 -2.32 13.11 13.93
N MET A 218 -1.93 13.22 15.20
CA MET A 218 -0.65 13.78 15.62
C MET A 218 0.38 12.72 16.02
N ALA A 219 0.04 11.43 15.89
CA ALA A 219 0.98 10.36 16.18
C ALA A 219 2.16 10.39 15.20
N TYR A 220 3.38 10.23 15.70
CA TYR A 220 4.60 10.19 14.87
C TYR A 220 4.77 8.84 14.17
N ASP A 221 4.54 7.75 14.90
CA ASP A 221 4.53 6.40 14.36
C ASP A 221 3.11 6.00 13.97
N THR A 222 2.89 5.83 12.70
CA THR A 222 1.58 5.50 12.13
C THR A 222 1.57 4.14 11.42
N GLY A 223 2.69 3.42 11.46
CA GLY A 223 2.84 2.13 10.79
C GLY A 223 2.98 2.23 9.27
N ASP A 224 3.04 3.45 8.72
CA ASP A 224 3.20 3.72 7.28
C ASP A 224 3.90 5.07 7.05
N SER A 225 4.17 5.43 5.80
CA SER A 225 4.60 6.77 5.44
C SER A 225 3.37 7.60 5.06
N ARG A 226 3.16 8.71 5.76
CA ARG A 226 2.07 9.65 5.46
C ARG A 226 2.46 11.09 5.74
N MET A 227 1.66 11.98 5.20
CA MET A 227 1.69 13.41 5.49
C MET A 227 0.32 13.84 6.01
N THR A 228 0.32 14.57 7.12
CA THR A 228 -0.90 15.11 7.74
C THR A 228 -0.85 16.63 7.70
N LEU A 229 -1.83 17.25 7.02
CA LEU A 229 -1.99 18.71 6.98
C LEU A 229 -3.19 19.07 7.85
N ILE A 230 -2.99 20.00 8.79
CA ILE A 230 -4.04 20.40 9.74
C ILE A 230 -4.24 21.92 9.72
N THR A 231 -5.48 22.36 9.72
CA THR A 231 -5.85 23.77 9.82
C THR A 231 -7.09 23.99 10.69
N CYS A 232 -7.25 25.20 11.18
CA CYS A 232 -8.50 25.62 11.84
C CYS A 232 -9.66 25.60 10.86
N TYR A 233 -10.86 25.21 11.34
CA TYR A 233 -12.07 25.17 10.52
C TYR A 233 -13.31 25.59 11.31
N GLY A 234 -14.40 25.84 10.58
CA GLY A 234 -15.70 26.20 11.14
C GLY A 234 -15.85 27.71 11.37
N GLU A 235 -17.08 28.14 11.64
CA GLU A 235 -17.44 29.56 11.86
C GLU A 235 -17.32 29.96 13.34
N SER A 236 -17.54 28.99 14.25
CA SER A 236 -17.53 29.23 15.68
C SER A 236 -16.12 29.48 16.21
N TRP A 237 -15.99 30.57 16.96
CA TRP A 237 -14.75 30.98 17.59
C TRP A 237 -14.73 30.60 19.08
N ASN A 238 -13.69 29.90 19.51
CA ASN A 238 -13.43 29.62 20.92
C ASN A 238 -12.60 30.75 21.52
N SER A 239 -13.25 31.65 22.25
CA SER A 239 -12.59 32.82 22.85
C SER A 239 -11.61 32.44 23.96
N GLY A 240 -11.80 31.29 24.62
CA GLY A 240 -10.89 30.78 25.66
C GLY A 240 -9.58 30.33 25.07
N LEU A 241 -9.63 29.59 23.96
CA LEU A 241 -8.48 29.03 23.28
C LEU A 241 -7.91 29.97 22.19
N GLY A 242 -8.62 31.04 21.83
CA GLY A 242 -8.18 31.96 20.77
C GLY A 242 -8.16 31.34 19.37
N THR A 243 -9.02 30.36 19.10
CA THR A 243 -9.01 29.61 17.85
C THR A 243 -10.43 29.20 17.44
N ARG A 244 -10.60 28.58 16.27
CA ARG A 244 -11.86 28.00 15.81
C ARG A 244 -12.14 26.66 16.49
N ASN A 245 -13.43 26.32 16.61
CA ASN A 245 -13.88 25.10 17.29
C ASN A 245 -13.69 23.80 16.51
N GLN A 246 -13.25 23.88 15.27
CA GLN A 246 -13.05 22.68 14.44
C GLN A 246 -11.63 22.69 13.82
N ARG A 247 -11.22 21.50 13.40
CA ARG A 247 -10.02 21.25 12.60
C ARG A 247 -10.38 20.54 11.32
N CYS A 248 -9.81 20.98 10.21
CA CYS A 248 -9.75 20.22 8.98
C CYS A 248 -8.41 19.50 8.93
N VAL A 249 -8.45 18.21 8.70
CA VAL A 249 -7.30 17.31 8.60
C VAL A 249 -7.31 16.66 7.23
N VAL A 250 -6.22 16.80 6.49
CA VAL A 250 -5.99 16.13 5.22
C VAL A 250 -4.84 15.16 5.41
N VAL A 251 -5.06 13.91 5.03
CA VAL A 251 -4.01 12.88 5.02
C VAL A 251 -3.64 12.57 3.57
N ALA A 252 -2.36 12.56 3.27
CA ALA A 252 -1.84 12.16 1.97
C ALA A 252 -0.73 11.13 2.10
N LYS A 253 -0.61 10.24 1.12
CA LYS A 253 0.40 9.18 1.09
C LYS A 253 1.27 9.29 -0.16
N PRO A 254 2.55 8.86 -0.09
CA PRO A 254 3.42 8.82 -1.26
C PRO A 254 2.79 8.03 -2.42
N VAL A 255 2.82 8.60 -3.62
CA VAL A 255 2.37 7.91 -4.85
C VAL A 255 3.26 6.71 -5.15
N ASP A 256 4.57 6.87 -4.95
CA ASP A 256 5.56 5.83 -5.19
C ASP A 256 6.14 5.32 -3.86
N SER A 257 5.60 4.20 -3.39
CA SER A 257 6.04 3.57 -2.14
C SER A 257 7.49 3.04 -2.19
N SER A 258 8.06 2.87 -3.38
CA SER A 258 9.47 2.44 -3.52
C SER A 258 10.47 3.54 -3.13
N LYS A 259 10.01 4.78 -3.03
CA LYS A 259 10.81 5.95 -2.63
C LYS A 259 10.72 6.29 -1.15
N ILE A 260 9.95 5.51 -0.39
CA ILE A 260 9.84 5.72 1.06
C ILE A 260 11.20 5.46 1.71
N ILE A 261 11.66 6.43 2.50
CA ILE A 261 12.91 6.37 3.24
C ILE A 261 12.60 5.84 4.64
N THR A 262 13.29 4.76 5.03
CA THR A 262 13.26 4.29 6.41
C THR A 262 14.49 4.86 7.12
N PRO A 263 14.31 5.79 8.06
CA PRO A 263 15.43 6.28 8.85
C PRO A 263 16.12 5.13 9.58
N PRO A 264 17.43 5.21 9.82
CA PRO A 264 18.11 4.21 10.63
C PRO A 264 17.46 4.17 12.02
N ALA A 265 17.27 2.94 12.54
CA ALA A 265 16.77 2.77 13.90
C ALA A 265 17.67 3.56 14.86
N VAL A 266 17.06 4.43 15.67
CA VAL A 266 17.77 5.12 16.75
C VAL A 266 18.16 4.04 17.75
N THR A 267 19.42 3.63 17.75
CA THR A 267 19.95 2.81 18.83
C THR A 267 19.94 3.67 20.08
N PRO A 268 19.26 3.24 21.16
CA PRO A 268 19.34 3.97 22.42
C PRO A 268 20.81 4.11 22.80
N ASN A 269 21.24 5.33 23.13
CA ASN A 269 22.57 5.54 23.62
C ASN A 269 22.73 4.74 24.92
N PRO A 270 23.65 3.74 25.01
CA PRO A 270 23.81 2.95 26.22
C PRO A 270 24.29 3.77 27.43
N ASP A 271 24.65 5.06 27.23
CA ASP A 271 25.15 5.94 28.29
C ASP A 271 24.08 6.93 28.83
N GLU A 272 22.83 6.88 28.35
CA GLU A 272 21.71 7.54 29.01
C GLU A 272 21.14 6.63 30.12
N ASP A 273 21.95 6.38 31.15
CA ASP A 273 21.43 5.89 32.41
C ASP A 273 20.51 6.98 33.00
N CYS A 274 19.25 6.59 33.15
CA CYS A 274 18.26 7.31 33.94
C CYS A 274 18.79 7.54 35.36
N ASP A 275 19.44 8.66 35.60
CA ASP A 275 19.57 9.16 36.98
C ASP A 275 18.17 9.61 37.44
N THR A 276 17.58 8.73 38.24
CA THR A 276 16.32 8.93 38.97
C THR A 276 16.45 10.02 40.03
#